data_f68b57906569b6bc781598f63b652569
#
_entry.id   f68b57906569b6bc781598f63b652569
#
_cell.length_a   1.000
_cell.length_b   1.000
_cell.length_c   1.000
_cell.angle_alpha   90.00
_cell.angle_beta   90.00
_cell.angle_gamma   90.00
#
_symmetry.space_group_name_H-M   'P 1'
#
loop_
_entity.id
_entity.type
_entity.pdbx_description
1 polymer ?
#
loop_
_entity_poly.entity_id
_entity_poly.type
_entity_poly.pdbx_seq_one_letter_code
_entity_poly.pdbx_strand_id
1 'polypeptide(L)'
;MITPRALPLSVSHGDRTVGTFLTELAAKPVPPAGGTATAVVGAVGASLCEMVARHADAAVRVDGTTARELLAARRERLLVLADADAAVVDALFAGDGGEQERKRAIGVPLAVAEACGDVMEAGSAVVDHADGPVVADAVMGLFLTRGAFRAALFTLRTNLPTVDDESFAAETAQRATELEASVTTAFERATDGVDG
;
A
#
# COMPACT_ATOMS: atom_id res chain seq x y z
N MET A 1 25.71 -27.81 -25.14
CA MET A 1 25.81 -26.37 -24.79
C MET A 1 24.38 -25.84 -24.70
N ILE A 2 23.79 -25.78 -23.49
CA ILE A 2 22.41 -25.34 -23.28
C ILE A 2 22.49 -23.83 -23.03
N THR A 3 22.00 -23.05 -23.99
CA THR A 3 21.89 -21.59 -23.84
C THR A 3 20.88 -21.32 -22.71
N PRO A 4 21.24 -20.53 -21.68
CA PRO A 4 20.29 -20.15 -20.66
C PRO A 4 19.20 -19.32 -21.34
N ARG A 5 17.94 -19.82 -21.29
CA ARG A 5 16.77 -19.08 -21.72
C ARG A 5 16.63 -17.89 -20.78
N ALA A 6 16.85 -16.68 -21.31
CA ALA A 6 16.55 -15.47 -20.57
C ALA A 6 15.10 -15.54 -20.08
N LEU A 7 14.92 -15.52 -18.76
CA LEU A 7 13.60 -15.38 -18.17
C LEU A 7 13.02 -14.06 -18.69
N PRO A 8 11.77 -14.03 -19.17
CA PRO A 8 11.14 -12.77 -19.55
C PRO A 8 11.20 -11.84 -18.34
N LEU A 9 11.63 -10.60 -18.55
CA LEU A 9 11.52 -9.54 -17.54
C LEU A 9 10.07 -9.55 -17.06
N SER A 10 9.86 -9.80 -15.78
CA SER A 10 8.51 -9.84 -15.22
C SER A 10 7.87 -8.47 -15.44
N VAL A 11 6.74 -8.45 -16.14
CA VAL A 11 5.95 -7.23 -16.34
C VAL A 11 5.50 -6.74 -14.97
N SER A 12 5.74 -5.46 -14.65
CA SER A 12 5.31 -4.85 -13.40
C SER A 12 3.81 -5.06 -13.19
N HIS A 13 3.37 -5.23 -11.95
CA HIS A 13 1.96 -5.36 -11.63
C HIS A 13 1.16 -4.11 -12.04
N GLY A 14 1.81 -2.93 -12.07
CA GLY A 14 1.22 -1.68 -12.57
C GLY A 14 0.90 -1.66 -14.06
N ASP A 15 1.59 -2.49 -14.87
CA ASP A 15 1.43 -2.55 -16.32
C ASP A 15 0.49 -3.69 -16.77
N ARG A 16 -0.01 -4.50 -15.83
CA ARG A 16 -0.96 -5.59 -16.12
C ARG A 16 -2.37 -5.05 -16.25
N THR A 17 -3.17 -5.71 -17.10
CA THR A 17 -4.62 -5.43 -17.05
C THR A 17 -5.20 -5.90 -15.72
N VAL A 18 -6.23 -5.22 -15.23
CA VAL A 18 -6.94 -5.61 -14.00
C VAL A 18 -7.41 -7.08 -14.10
N GLY A 19 -7.98 -7.49 -15.25
CA GLY A 19 -8.45 -8.85 -15.45
C GLY A 19 -7.31 -9.89 -15.36
N THR A 20 -6.15 -9.60 -15.94
CA THR A 20 -4.98 -10.47 -15.84
C THR A 20 -4.51 -10.60 -14.41
N PHE A 21 -4.35 -9.47 -13.70
CA PHE A 21 -3.93 -9.46 -12.31
C PHE A 21 -4.87 -10.28 -11.41
N LEU A 22 -6.18 -10.10 -11.53
CA LEU A 22 -7.17 -10.83 -10.73
C LEU A 22 -7.17 -12.33 -11.04
N THR A 23 -6.97 -12.71 -12.30
CA THR A 23 -6.87 -14.12 -12.71
C THR A 23 -5.63 -14.79 -12.11
N GLU A 24 -4.49 -14.09 -12.13
CA GLU A 24 -3.25 -14.58 -11.53
C GLU A 24 -3.36 -14.66 -10.00
N LEU A 25 -3.95 -13.66 -9.35
CA LEU A 25 -4.17 -13.64 -7.90
C LEU A 25 -5.06 -14.81 -7.44
N ALA A 26 -6.05 -15.19 -8.23
CA ALA A 26 -6.94 -16.32 -7.93
C ALA A 26 -6.35 -17.68 -8.31
N ALA A 27 -5.20 -17.72 -8.97
CA ALA A 27 -4.57 -18.95 -9.42
C ALA A 27 -3.88 -19.70 -8.28
N LYS A 28 -3.58 -20.99 -8.51
CA LYS A 28 -2.83 -21.80 -7.53
C LYS A 28 -1.36 -21.40 -7.38
N PRO A 29 -0.63 -21.03 -8.46
CA PRO A 29 0.73 -20.53 -8.31
C PRO A 29 0.78 -19.20 -7.53
N VAL A 30 1.82 -19.03 -6.72
CA VAL A 30 2.11 -17.81 -5.93
C VAL A 30 3.51 -17.36 -6.33
N PRO A 31 3.82 -16.08 -6.53
CA PRO A 31 2.97 -14.88 -6.48
C PRO A 31 2.09 -14.68 -7.74
N PRO A 32 1.18 -13.66 -7.75
CA PRO A 32 0.94 -12.65 -6.71
C PRO A 32 0.18 -13.20 -5.51
N ALA A 33 0.33 -12.54 -4.35
CA ALA A 33 -0.28 -12.95 -3.08
C ALA A 33 -0.97 -11.77 -2.37
N GLY A 34 -1.37 -11.99 -1.12
CA GLY A 34 -2.13 -11.01 -0.34
C GLY A 34 -1.43 -9.67 -0.16
N GLY A 35 -0.10 -9.64 0.04
CA GLY A 35 0.66 -8.40 0.16
C GLY A 35 0.68 -7.60 -1.13
N THR A 36 0.88 -8.28 -2.29
CA THR A 36 0.79 -7.68 -3.62
C THR A 36 -0.59 -7.04 -3.84
N ALA A 37 -1.67 -7.79 -3.55
CA ALA A 37 -3.05 -7.29 -3.66
C ALA A 37 -3.29 -6.08 -2.73
N THR A 38 -2.77 -6.11 -1.52
CA THR A 38 -2.86 -5.04 -0.54
C THR A 38 -2.26 -3.74 -1.07
N ALA A 39 -1.07 -3.80 -1.65
CA ALA A 39 -0.42 -2.62 -2.22
C ALA A 39 -1.20 -2.06 -3.42
N VAL A 40 -1.73 -2.93 -4.31
CA VAL A 40 -2.58 -2.51 -5.43
C VAL A 40 -3.86 -1.82 -4.94
N VAL A 41 -4.53 -2.35 -3.90
CA VAL A 41 -5.74 -1.73 -3.32
C VAL A 41 -5.40 -0.36 -2.72
N GLY A 42 -4.28 -0.21 -2.04
CA GLY A 42 -3.80 1.08 -1.56
C GLY A 42 -3.58 2.08 -2.71
N ALA A 43 -3.02 1.64 -3.84
CA ALA A 43 -2.84 2.47 -5.03
C ALA A 43 -4.18 2.90 -5.65
N VAL A 44 -5.20 2.04 -5.64
CA VAL A 44 -6.57 2.40 -6.08
C VAL A 44 -7.15 3.50 -5.18
N GLY A 45 -7.01 3.36 -3.85
CA GLY A 45 -7.44 4.40 -2.90
C GLY A 45 -6.74 5.73 -3.13
N ALA A 46 -5.42 5.72 -3.31
CA ALA A 46 -4.64 6.92 -3.65
C ALA A 46 -5.11 7.57 -4.95
N SER A 47 -5.48 6.77 -5.97
CA SER A 47 -5.98 7.27 -7.25
C SER A 47 -7.31 8.01 -7.12
N LEU A 48 -8.24 7.51 -6.29
CA LEU A 48 -9.52 8.17 -6.03
C LEU A 48 -9.31 9.52 -5.34
N CYS A 49 -8.48 9.55 -4.28
CA CYS A 49 -8.15 10.81 -3.59
C CYS A 49 -7.40 11.78 -4.52
N GLU A 50 -6.48 11.31 -5.38
CA GLU A 50 -5.80 12.12 -6.38
C GLU A 50 -6.78 12.72 -7.41
N MET A 51 -7.75 11.94 -7.86
CA MET A 51 -8.78 12.39 -8.79
C MET A 51 -9.59 13.54 -8.17
N VAL A 52 -10.04 13.41 -6.93
CA VAL A 52 -10.78 14.48 -6.24
C VAL A 52 -9.90 15.71 -6.02
N ALA A 53 -8.64 15.54 -5.62
CA ALA A 53 -7.68 16.65 -5.49
C ALA A 53 -7.44 17.44 -6.81
N ARG A 54 -7.70 16.83 -7.97
CA ARG A 54 -7.64 17.50 -9.28
C ARG A 54 -8.89 18.34 -9.57
N HIS A 55 -10.00 18.09 -8.89
CA HIS A 55 -11.27 18.82 -9.03
C HIS A 55 -11.43 19.93 -7.97
N ALA A 56 -10.57 19.96 -6.95
CA ALA A 56 -10.60 21.02 -5.94
C ALA A 56 -10.16 22.37 -6.54
N ASP A 57 -10.91 23.43 -6.24
CA ASP A 57 -10.66 24.78 -6.76
C ASP A 57 -9.35 25.40 -6.24
N ALA A 58 -8.91 24.98 -5.05
CA ALA A 58 -7.67 25.45 -4.45
C ALA A 58 -6.67 24.29 -4.28
N ALA A 59 -5.38 24.60 -4.40
CA ALA A 59 -4.33 23.61 -4.16
C ALA A 59 -4.27 23.25 -2.66
N VAL A 60 -4.82 22.10 -2.28
CA VAL A 60 -4.69 21.55 -0.93
C VAL A 60 -3.24 21.16 -0.70
N ARG A 61 -2.67 21.56 0.44
CA ARG A 61 -1.27 21.33 0.79
C ARG A 61 -1.14 20.56 2.10
N VAL A 62 -0.22 19.60 2.09
CA VAL A 62 0.21 18.82 3.25
C VAL A 62 1.72 18.95 3.35
N ASP A 63 2.24 19.44 4.45
CA ASP A 63 3.67 19.66 4.70
C ASP A 63 4.42 20.37 3.55
N GLY A 64 3.79 21.40 2.97
CA GLY A 64 4.40 22.19 1.90
C GLY A 64 4.30 21.59 0.50
N THR A 65 3.89 20.35 0.35
CA THR A 65 3.64 19.67 -0.93
C THR A 65 2.15 19.71 -1.28
N THR A 66 1.78 19.75 -2.54
CA THR A 66 0.36 19.62 -2.89
C THR A 66 -0.13 18.20 -2.62
N ALA A 67 -1.34 18.06 -2.08
CA ALA A 67 -1.96 16.75 -1.85
C ALA A 67 -1.98 15.90 -3.12
N ARG A 68 -2.23 16.54 -4.29
CA ARG A 68 -2.21 15.87 -5.59
C ARG A 68 -0.85 15.24 -5.91
N GLU A 69 0.25 16.00 -5.71
CA GLU A 69 1.62 15.48 -5.97
C GLU A 69 1.97 14.35 -5.02
N LEU A 70 1.62 14.50 -3.74
CA LEU A 70 1.84 13.48 -2.73
C LEU A 70 1.07 12.20 -3.06
N LEU A 71 -0.23 12.30 -3.37
CA LEU A 71 -1.08 11.16 -3.72
C LEU A 71 -0.58 10.43 -4.99
N ALA A 72 -0.17 11.17 -6.02
CA ALA A 72 0.43 10.59 -7.22
C ALA A 72 1.71 9.81 -6.88
N ALA A 73 2.61 10.39 -6.10
CA ALA A 73 3.85 9.74 -5.69
C ALA A 73 3.59 8.48 -4.84
N ARG A 74 2.59 8.50 -3.94
CA ARG A 74 2.23 7.33 -3.12
C ARG A 74 1.56 6.23 -3.93
N ARG A 75 0.72 6.57 -4.90
CA ARG A 75 0.15 5.60 -5.87
C ARG A 75 1.27 4.85 -6.61
N GLU A 76 2.25 5.56 -7.16
CA GLU A 76 3.38 4.95 -7.85
C GLU A 76 4.24 4.11 -6.88
N ARG A 77 4.51 4.62 -5.68
CA ARG A 77 5.24 3.88 -4.65
C ARG A 77 4.55 2.56 -4.28
N LEU A 78 3.24 2.55 -4.13
CA LEU A 78 2.46 1.36 -3.81
C LEU A 78 2.53 0.31 -4.92
N LEU A 79 2.53 0.70 -6.19
CA LEU A 79 2.74 -0.24 -7.31
C LEU A 79 4.15 -0.85 -7.30
N VAL A 80 5.18 -0.05 -7.00
CA VAL A 80 6.55 -0.57 -6.81
C VAL A 80 6.62 -1.55 -5.63
N LEU A 81 5.89 -1.28 -4.55
CA LEU A 81 5.83 -2.16 -3.39
C LEU A 81 5.06 -3.46 -3.69
N ALA A 82 4.07 -3.45 -4.60
CA ALA A 82 3.43 -4.65 -5.08
C ALA A 82 4.43 -5.59 -5.78
N ASP A 83 5.30 -5.04 -6.63
CA ASP A 83 6.36 -5.81 -7.28
C ASP A 83 7.40 -6.32 -6.27
N ALA A 84 7.72 -5.50 -5.26
CA ALA A 84 8.65 -5.89 -4.20
C ALA A 84 8.10 -7.03 -3.33
N ASP A 85 6.80 -7.01 -3.00
CA ASP A 85 6.14 -8.10 -2.26
C ASP A 85 6.19 -9.40 -3.05
N ALA A 86 5.82 -9.37 -4.33
CA ALA A 86 5.88 -10.55 -5.19
C ALA A 86 7.28 -11.15 -5.27
N ALA A 87 8.32 -10.32 -5.36
CA ALA A 87 9.71 -10.76 -5.40
C ALA A 87 10.16 -11.40 -4.07
N VAL A 88 9.71 -10.88 -2.93
CA VAL A 88 10.00 -11.47 -1.61
C VAL A 88 9.33 -12.83 -1.48
N VAL A 89 8.06 -12.93 -1.89
CA VAL A 89 7.32 -14.19 -1.86
C VAL A 89 7.99 -15.24 -2.74
N ASP A 90 8.41 -14.89 -3.96
CA ASP A 90 9.16 -15.77 -4.85
C ASP A 90 10.44 -16.31 -4.20
N ALA A 91 11.25 -15.44 -3.60
CA ALA A 91 12.49 -15.84 -2.94
C ALA A 91 12.24 -16.79 -1.76
N LEU A 92 11.21 -16.52 -0.94
CA LEU A 92 10.86 -17.39 0.18
C LEU A 92 10.39 -18.78 -0.28
N PHE A 93 9.60 -18.88 -1.35
CA PHE A 93 9.13 -20.16 -1.90
C PHE A 93 10.22 -20.91 -2.66
N ALA A 94 11.21 -20.22 -3.23
CA ALA A 94 12.36 -20.87 -3.87
C ALA A 94 13.33 -21.53 -2.86
N GLY A 95 13.14 -21.29 -1.55
CA GLY A 95 14.03 -21.81 -0.51
C GLY A 95 15.25 -20.93 -0.22
N ASP A 96 15.35 -19.76 -0.87
CA ASP A 96 16.39 -18.77 -0.65
C ASP A 96 16.11 -17.85 0.56
N GLY A 97 15.16 -18.24 1.41
CA GLY A 97 14.59 -17.49 2.53
C GLY A 97 15.51 -17.33 3.74
N GLY A 98 16.72 -16.77 3.57
CA GLY A 98 17.61 -16.37 4.66
C GLY A 98 17.02 -15.25 5.52
N GLU A 99 17.74 -14.87 6.59
CA GLU A 99 17.34 -13.79 7.50
C GLU A 99 17.02 -12.47 6.77
N GLN A 100 17.78 -12.16 5.75
CA GLN A 100 17.56 -10.96 4.93
C GLN A 100 16.19 -10.96 4.24
N GLU A 101 15.77 -12.09 3.68
CA GLU A 101 14.46 -12.20 3.01
C GLU A 101 13.32 -12.19 4.03
N ARG A 102 13.51 -12.80 5.21
CA ARG A 102 12.53 -12.70 6.31
C ARG A 102 12.35 -11.25 6.78
N LYS A 103 13.44 -10.48 6.92
CA LYS A 103 13.37 -9.04 7.22
C LYS A 103 12.66 -8.26 6.11
N ARG A 104 12.89 -8.59 4.84
CA ARG A 104 12.17 -7.96 3.71
C ARG A 104 10.66 -8.29 3.74
N ALA A 105 10.29 -9.52 4.13
CA ALA A 105 8.89 -9.92 4.29
C ALA A 105 8.16 -9.17 5.41
N ILE A 106 8.88 -8.46 6.27
CA ILE A 106 8.35 -7.55 7.28
C ILE A 106 8.45 -6.10 6.80
N GLY A 107 9.57 -5.71 6.21
CA GLY A 107 9.83 -4.34 5.79
C GLY A 107 8.96 -3.87 4.62
N VAL A 108 8.63 -4.76 3.68
CA VAL A 108 7.75 -4.40 2.55
C VAL A 108 6.32 -4.09 3.03
N PRO A 109 5.66 -4.93 3.84
CA PRO A 109 4.36 -4.58 4.44
C PRO A 109 4.41 -3.30 5.30
N LEU A 110 5.49 -3.05 6.05
CA LEU A 110 5.65 -1.79 6.77
C LEU A 110 5.64 -0.60 5.81
N ALA A 111 6.42 -0.65 4.74
CA ALA A 111 6.46 0.41 3.74
C ALA A 111 5.11 0.61 3.02
N VAL A 112 4.33 -0.46 2.81
CA VAL A 112 2.95 -0.36 2.30
C VAL A 112 2.06 0.35 3.31
N ALA A 113 2.15 0.02 4.60
CA ALA A 113 1.37 0.67 5.65
C ALA A 113 1.74 2.17 5.76
N GLU A 114 3.02 2.53 5.73
CA GLU A 114 3.48 3.92 5.73
C GLU A 114 2.93 4.70 4.53
N ALA A 115 3.03 4.14 3.33
CA ALA A 115 2.50 4.78 2.13
C ALA A 115 0.97 4.96 2.19
N CYS A 116 0.24 3.98 2.74
CA CYS A 116 -1.20 4.09 2.98
C CYS A 116 -1.52 5.16 4.04
N GLY A 117 -0.69 5.29 5.08
CA GLY A 117 -0.80 6.35 6.08
C GLY A 117 -0.74 7.74 5.46
N ASP A 118 0.27 7.98 4.63
CA ASP A 118 0.42 9.24 3.89
C ASP A 118 -0.77 9.51 2.95
N VAL A 119 -1.30 8.48 2.30
CA VAL A 119 -2.51 8.60 1.46
C VAL A 119 -3.72 9.00 2.31
N MET A 120 -3.89 8.42 3.49
CA MET A 120 -5.01 8.77 4.38
C MET A 120 -4.90 10.20 4.90
N GLU A 121 -3.71 10.66 5.25
CA GLU A 121 -3.48 12.05 5.66
C GLU A 121 -3.79 13.05 4.53
N ALA A 122 -3.20 12.83 3.36
CA ALA A 122 -3.43 13.69 2.20
C ALA A 122 -4.88 13.62 1.69
N GLY A 123 -5.48 12.43 1.68
CA GLY A 123 -6.88 12.23 1.29
C GLY A 123 -7.86 12.88 2.25
N SER A 124 -7.60 12.83 3.57
CA SER A 124 -8.38 13.55 4.57
C SER A 124 -8.35 15.07 4.33
N ALA A 125 -7.16 15.62 4.06
CA ALA A 125 -7.03 17.04 3.73
C ALA A 125 -7.80 17.40 2.43
N VAL A 126 -7.86 16.49 1.46
CA VAL A 126 -8.68 16.68 0.25
C VAL A 126 -10.17 16.69 0.58
N VAL A 127 -10.65 15.77 1.43
CA VAL A 127 -12.07 15.73 1.88
C VAL A 127 -12.46 17.02 2.59
N ASP A 128 -11.58 17.55 3.45
CA ASP A 128 -11.81 18.79 4.21
C ASP A 128 -11.93 20.04 3.31
N HIS A 129 -11.44 20.01 2.08
CA HIS A 129 -11.33 21.19 1.21
C HIS A 129 -12.00 21.05 -0.17
N ALA A 130 -12.49 19.88 -0.51
CA ALA A 130 -13.20 19.63 -1.74
C ALA A 130 -14.71 19.77 -1.54
N ASP A 131 -15.40 20.21 -2.59
CA ASP A 131 -16.84 20.40 -2.59
C ASP A 131 -17.52 19.54 -3.65
N GLY A 132 -18.84 19.37 -3.48
CA GLY A 132 -19.69 18.69 -4.44
C GLY A 132 -19.65 17.17 -4.38
N PRO A 133 -20.30 16.49 -5.35
CA PRO A 133 -20.54 15.03 -5.27
C PRO A 133 -19.27 14.19 -5.39
N VAL A 134 -18.19 14.73 -5.93
CA VAL A 134 -16.90 14.00 -6.10
C VAL A 134 -16.22 13.71 -4.76
N VAL A 135 -16.58 14.41 -3.68
CA VAL A 135 -16.02 14.19 -2.33
C VAL A 135 -16.25 12.75 -1.87
N ALA A 136 -17.40 12.17 -2.23
CA ALA A 136 -17.71 10.78 -1.90
C ALA A 136 -16.67 9.80 -2.46
N ASP A 137 -16.08 10.08 -3.62
CA ASP A 137 -15.01 9.26 -4.20
C ASP A 137 -13.72 9.31 -3.37
N ALA A 138 -13.38 10.47 -2.79
CA ALA A 138 -12.24 10.58 -1.88
C ALA A 138 -12.48 9.76 -0.60
N VAL A 139 -13.68 9.84 -0.04
CA VAL A 139 -14.07 9.03 1.13
C VAL A 139 -13.99 7.54 0.82
N MET A 140 -14.50 7.09 -0.34
CA MET A 140 -14.32 5.70 -0.80
C MET A 140 -12.83 5.34 -0.94
N GLY A 141 -12.02 6.25 -1.45
CA GLY A 141 -10.56 6.09 -1.51
C GLY A 141 -9.94 5.87 -0.13
N LEU A 142 -10.38 6.62 0.88
CA LEU A 142 -9.94 6.46 2.26
C LEU A 142 -10.35 5.11 2.85
N PHE A 143 -11.56 4.62 2.61
CA PHE A 143 -11.99 3.28 3.04
C PHE A 143 -11.13 2.17 2.44
N LEU A 144 -10.86 2.23 1.13
CA LEU A 144 -9.99 1.26 0.46
C LEU A 144 -8.57 1.29 1.02
N THR A 145 -8.01 2.49 1.19
CA THR A 145 -6.66 2.69 1.74
C THR A 145 -6.58 2.19 3.18
N ARG A 146 -7.60 2.44 4.02
CA ARG A 146 -7.67 1.89 5.38
C ARG A 146 -7.70 0.37 5.40
N GLY A 147 -8.45 -0.24 4.47
CA GLY A 147 -8.45 -1.70 4.30
C GLY A 147 -7.06 -2.25 3.98
N ALA A 148 -6.37 -1.62 3.01
CA ALA A 148 -5.00 -1.94 2.63
C ALA A 148 -4.01 -1.74 3.80
N PHE A 149 -4.10 -0.62 4.51
CA PHE A 149 -3.31 -0.33 5.70
C PHE A 149 -3.40 -1.43 6.76
N ARG A 150 -4.63 -1.81 7.13
CA ARG A 150 -4.87 -2.87 8.12
C ARG A 150 -4.37 -4.23 7.66
N ALA A 151 -4.53 -4.56 6.37
CA ALA A 151 -4.01 -5.80 5.79
C ALA A 151 -2.47 -5.82 5.80
N ALA A 152 -1.81 -4.70 5.50
CA ALA A 152 -0.36 -4.57 5.56
C ALA A 152 0.15 -4.78 7.00
N LEU A 153 -0.46 -4.14 8.00
CA LEU A 153 -0.11 -4.33 9.41
C LEU A 153 -0.35 -5.78 9.88
N PHE A 154 -1.41 -6.42 9.41
CA PHE A 154 -1.67 -7.84 9.69
C PHE A 154 -0.54 -8.72 9.14
N THR A 155 -0.14 -8.53 7.88
CA THR A 155 0.96 -9.27 7.25
C THR A 155 2.28 -9.05 7.99
N LEU A 156 2.61 -7.79 8.32
CA LEU A 156 3.79 -7.45 9.11
C LEU A 156 3.81 -8.22 10.43
N ARG A 157 2.73 -8.13 11.22
CA ARG A 157 2.64 -8.78 12.54
C ARG A 157 2.71 -10.31 12.45
N THR A 158 2.15 -10.90 11.40
CA THR A 158 2.23 -12.34 11.14
C THR A 158 3.66 -12.79 10.86
N ASN A 159 4.46 -11.93 10.21
CA ASN A 159 5.82 -12.25 9.83
C ASN A 159 6.87 -11.93 10.95
N LEU A 160 6.57 -11.05 11.90
CA LEU A 160 7.50 -10.69 12.99
C LEU A 160 8.14 -11.91 13.68
N PRO A 161 7.42 -13.00 14.02
CA PRO A 161 8.02 -14.16 14.69
C PRO A 161 8.99 -14.97 13.82
N THR A 162 9.12 -14.65 12.52
CA THR A 162 9.97 -15.43 11.59
C THR A 162 11.43 -14.96 11.55
N VAL A 163 11.74 -13.78 12.11
CA VAL A 163 13.10 -13.22 12.16
C VAL A 163 13.78 -13.56 13.48
N ASP A 164 15.10 -13.80 13.40
CA ASP A 164 15.93 -14.11 14.56
C ASP A 164 16.43 -12.83 15.28
N ASP A 165 16.38 -11.67 14.60
CA ASP A 165 16.78 -10.38 15.14
C ASP A 165 15.66 -9.74 15.98
N GLU A 166 15.71 -10.00 17.29
CA GLU A 166 14.72 -9.51 18.28
C GLU A 166 14.66 -7.96 18.32
N SER A 167 15.78 -7.27 18.11
CA SER A 167 15.84 -5.79 18.10
C SER A 167 15.06 -5.25 16.93
N PHE A 168 15.33 -5.76 15.73
CA PHE A 168 14.58 -5.41 14.53
C PHE A 168 13.09 -5.68 14.67
N ALA A 169 12.72 -6.84 15.24
CA ALA A 169 11.31 -7.19 15.45
C ALA A 169 10.62 -6.22 16.40
N ALA A 170 11.26 -5.88 17.54
CA ALA A 170 10.71 -4.95 18.52
C ALA A 170 10.55 -3.53 17.97
N GLU A 171 11.58 -2.98 17.32
CA GLU A 171 11.55 -1.66 16.70
C GLU A 171 10.44 -1.56 15.63
N THR A 172 10.32 -2.60 14.80
CA THR A 172 9.30 -2.65 13.75
C THR A 172 7.88 -2.75 14.33
N ALA A 173 7.68 -3.55 15.39
CA ALA A 173 6.40 -3.64 16.08
C ALA A 173 5.99 -2.31 16.73
N GLN A 174 6.93 -1.60 17.35
CA GLN A 174 6.70 -0.28 17.90
C GLN A 174 6.31 0.72 16.81
N ARG A 175 7.05 0.78 15.72
CA ARG A 175 6.77 1.64 14.56
C ARG A 175 5.36 1.39 13.99
N ALA A 176 4.97 0.12 13.85
CA ALA A 176 3.64 -0.25 13.39
C ALA A 176 2.53 0.26 14.33
N THR A 177 2.76 0.23 15.64
CA THR A 177 1.81 0.71 16.64
C THR A 177 1.66 2.23 16.61
N GLU A 178 2.76 2.96 16.49
CA GLU A 178 2.77 4.42 16.37
C GLU A 178 2.03 4.87 15.10
N LEU A 179 2.30 4.20 13.99
CA LEU A 179 1.65 4.46 12.71
C LEU A 179 0.13 4.20 12.78
N GLU A 180 -0.28 3.09 13.41
CA GLU A 180 -1.71 2.78 13.58
C GLU A 180 -2.45 3.84 14.39
N ALA A 181 -1.85 4.37 15.43
CA ALA A 181 -2.44 5.43 16.25
C ALA A 181 -2.62 6.74 15.45
N SER A 182 -1.60 7.16 14.69
CA SER A 182 -1.66 8.40 13.89
C SER A 182 -2.71 8.33 12.79
N VAL A 183 -2.76 7.21 12.08
CA VAL A 183 -3.66 6.99 10.93
C VAL A 183 -5.12 6.90 11.35
N THR A 184 -5.42 6.30 12.50
CA THR A 184 -6.80 6.18 13.01
C THR A 184 -7.42 7.57 13.19
N THR A 185 -6.70 8.50 13.79
CA THR A 185 -7.19 9.88 14.02
C THR A 185 -7.48 10.62 12.72
N ALA A 186 -6.61 10.49 11.70
CA ALA A 186 -6.81 11.14 10.40
C ALA A 186 -8.05 10.59 9.68
N PHE A 187 -8.24 9.28 9.72
CA PHE A 187 -9.38 8.62 9.10
C PHE A 187 -10.71 9.00 9.77
N GLU A 188 -10.79 8.93 11.09
CA GLU A 188 -11.99 9.26 11.86
C GLU A 188 -12.44 10.70 11.57
N ARG A 189 -11.51 11.65 11.57
CA ARG A 189 -11.81 13.05 11.25
C ARG A 189 -12.44 13.19 9.85
N ALA A 190 -11.91 12.53 8.84
CA ALA A 190 -12.39 12.65 7.46
C ALA A 190 -13.73 11.95 7.20
N THR A 191 -14.07 10.96 8.04
CA THR A 191 -15.31 10.19 7.89
C THR A 191 -16.41 10.59 8.89
N ASP A 192 -16.09 11.45 9.88
CA ASP A 192 -17.06 12.03 10.81
C ASP A 192 -18.12 12.80 10.02
N GLY A 193 -19.38 12.32 10.09
CA GLY A 193 -20.52 12.93 9.40
C GLY A 193 -20.88 12.30 8.05
N VAL A 194 -20.15 11.29 7.58
CA VAL A 194 -20.48 10.55 6.35
C VAL A 194 -21.42 9.36 6.62
N ASP A 195 -21.54 8.91 7.87
CA ASP A 195 -22.44 7.82 8.32
C ASP A 195 -23.87 8.33 8.61
N GLY A 196 -24.36 9.31 7.86
CA GLY A 196 -25.71 9.89 8.00
C GLY A 196 -26.66 9.47 6.91
#